data_277ea91cdd5db81b5ba8e896e060366c
#
_entry.id   277ea91cdd5db81b5ba8e896e060366c
#
_cell.length_a   1.000
_cell.length_b   1.000
_cell.length_c   1.000
_cell.angle_alpha   90.00
_cell.angle_beta   90.00
_cell.angle_gamma   90.00
#
_symmetry.space_group_name_H-M   'P 1'
#
loop_
_entity.id
_entity.type
_entity.pdbx_description
1 polymer ?
#
loop_
_entity_poly.entity_id
_entity_poly.type
_entity_poly.pdbx_seq_one_letter_code
_entity_poly.pdbx_strand_id
1 'polypeptide(L)'
;MKIRRATVDDAKPLASVLKEIGWFELLNNEPLEAAADRLSSHIKQCLGDGSHSLFVAESSEGEIIGYGSVHWLPYLFLKGPEGYVSELFVRESARGQGVGRQLLAAIQQEARGRNCARLSLINLRSRESYQRQFYIKAGWEERQDAANFIYKLA
;
A
#
# COMPACT_ATOMS: atom_id res chain seq x y z
N MET A 1 -6.62 -16.70 -5.52
CA MET A 1 -6.36 -15.31 -5.10
C MET A 1 -6.68 -14.35 -6.24
N LYS A 2 -7.30 -13.22 -5.93
CA LYS A 2 -7.71 -12.18 -6.89
C LYS A 2 -7.22 -10.82 -6.40
N ILE A 3 -6.63 -10.02 -7.30
CA ILE A 3 -6.34 -8.60 -7.03
C ILE A 3 -7.48 -7.78 -7.64
N ARG A 4 -8.04 -6.88 -6.86
CA ARG A 4 -9.11 -5.96 -7.28
C ARG A 4 -8.98 -4.59 -6.63
N ARG A 5 -9.70 -3.62 -7.15
CA ARG A 5 -9.87 -2.33 -6.47
C ARG A 5 -10.57 -2.51 -5.15
N ALA A 6 -10.14 -1.76 -4.16
CA ALA A 6 -10.85 -1.68 -2.88
C ALA A 6 -12.16 -0.89 -3.03
N THR A 7 -13.11 -1.24 -2.20
CA THR A 7 -14.36 -0.50 -1.99
C THR A 7 -14.47 -0.07 -0.54
N VAL A 8 -15.46 0.75 -0.21
CA VAL A 8 -15.71 1.17 1.18
C VAL A 8 -16.03 -0.02 2.09
N ASP A 9 -16.62 -1.08 1.54
CA ASP A 9 -16.95 -2.30 2.28
C ASP A 9 -15.70 -3.08 2.75
N ASP A 10 -14.52 -2.79 2.17
CA ASP A 10 -13.26 -3.38 2.61
C ASP A 10 -12.67 -2.72 3.86
N ALA A 11 -13.27 -1.66 4.40
CA ALA A 11 -12.74 -0.90 5.53
C ALA A 11 -12.49 -1.78 6.77
N LYS A 12 -13.45 -2.60 7.16
CA LYS A 12 -13.31 -3.50 8.32
C LYS A 12 -12.30 -4.63 8.09
N PRO A 13 -12.31 -5.35 6.96
CA PRO A 13 -11.23 -6.28 6.61
C PRO A 13 -9.84 -5.64 6.60
N LEU A 14 -9.69 -4.44 6.05
CA LEU A 14 -8.41 -3.72 6.03
C LEU A 14 -7.96 -3.30 7.43
N ALA A 15 -8.87 -2.83 8.28
CA ALA A 15 -8.57 -2.56 9.68
C ALA A 15 -8.08 -3.82 10.41
N SER A 16 -8.68 -4.97 10.12
CA SER A 16 -8.25 -6.28 10.66
C SER A 16 -6.83 -6.63 10.21
N VAL A 17 -6.50 -6.45 8.93
CA VAL A 17 -5.14 -6.67 8.42
C VAL A 17 -4.12 -5.80 9.15
N LEU A 18 -4.40 -4.50 9.30
CA LEU A 18 -3.50 -3.56 9.96
C LEU A 18 -3.31 -3.84 11.45
N LYS A 19 -4.39 -4.24 12.16
CA LYS A 19 -4.30 -4.64 13.57
C LYS A 19 -3.47 -5.91 13.75
N GLU A 20 -3.64 -6.89 12.88
CA GLU A 20 -2.88 -8.15 12.92
C GLU A 20 -1.37 -7.90 12.71
N ILE A 21 -1.00 -6.98 11.83
CA ILE A 21 0.39 -6.59 11.60
C ILE A 21 1.03 -6.00 12.86
N GLY A 22 0.28 -5.26 13.67
CA GLY A 22 0.69 -4.81 15.00
C GLY A 22 1.73 -3.68 15.05
N TRP A 23 2.05 -3.04 13.92
CA TRP A 23 3.12 -2.03 13.86
C TRP A 23 2.65 -0.60 14.18
N PHE A 24 1.36 -0.38 14.27
CA PHE A 24 0.78 0.96 14.37
C PHE A 24 0.08 1.13 15.72
N GLU A 25 0.66 1.97 16.58
CA GLU A 25 0.17 2.20 17.94
C GLU A 25 -1.30 2.62 17.96
N LEU A 26 -1.70 3.54 17.09
CA LEU A 26 -3.10 3.96 16.99
C LEU A 26 -4.04 2.78 16.74
N LEU A 27 -3.72 1.96 15.76
CA LEU A 27 -4.53 0.78 15.39
C LEU A 27 -4.54 -0.29 16.47
N ASN A 28 -3.40 -0.47 17.18
CA ASN A 28 -3.31 -1.44 18.27
C ASN A 28 -4.19 -1.06 19.46
N ASN A 29 -4.36 0.24 19.72
CA ASN A 29 -5.04 0.77 20.90
C ASN A 29 -6.52 1.10 20.69
N GLU A 30 -7.00 1.19 19.44
CA GLU A 30 -8.41 1.47 19.16
C GLU A 30 -9.23 0.19 18.91
N PRO A 31 -10.53 0.19 19.23
CA PRO A 31 -11.42 -0.92 18.86
C PRO A 31 -11.50 -1.11 17.34
N LEU A 32 -11.72 -2.36 16.89
CA LEU A 32 -11.82 -2.69 15.46
C LEU A 32 -12.89 -1.85 14.74
N GLU A 33 -14.04 -1.63 15.35
CA GLU A 33 -15.12 -0.84 14.75
C GLU A 33 -14.72 0.63 14.56
N ALA A 34 -14.03 1.23 15.53
CA ALA A 34 -13.51 2.59 15.42
C ALA A 34 -12.45 2.71 14.30
N ALA A 35 -11.55 1.74 14.20
CA ALA A 35 -10.60 1.65 13.11
C ALA A 35 -11.32 1.52 11.76
N ALA A 36 -12.32 0.65 11.66
CA ALA A 36 -13.10 0.45 10.44
C ALA A 36 -13.84 1.73 10.00
N ASP A 37 -14.44 2.47 10.92
CA ASP A 37 -15.14 3.73 10.63
C ASP A 37 -14.16 4.79 10.10
N ARG A 38 -12.99 4.90 10.73
CA ARG A 38 -11.95 5.83 10.29
C ARG A 38 -11.40 5.44 8.91
N LEU A 39 -11.12 4.17 8.68
CA LEU A 39 -10.66 3.68 7.37
C LEU A 39 -11.73 3.87 6.30
N SER A 40 -13.01 3.67 6.61
CA SER A 40 -14.12 3.93 5.69
C SER A 40 -14.09 5.38 5.18
N SER A 41 -13.89 6.34 6.07
CA SER A 41 -13.78 7.76 5.72
C SER A 41 -12.54 8.02 4.84
N HIS A 42 -11.38 7.43 5.19
CA HIS A 42 -10.16 7.56 4.39
C HIS A 42 -10.31 6.93 3.00
N ILE A 43 -10.93 5.75 2.90
CA ILE A 43 -11.16 5.09 1.60
C ILE A 43 -12.06 5.95 0.72
N LYS A 44 -13.14 6.51 1.26
CA LYS A 44 -14.01 7.44 0.53
C LYS A 44 -13.24 8.63 -0.03
N GLN A 45 -12.37 9.23 0.78
CA GLN A 45 -11.52 10.34 0.38
C GLN A 45 -10.54 9.91 -0.72
N CYS A 46 -9.85 8.78 -0.55
CA CYS A 46 -8.91 8.25 -1.53
C CYS A 46 -9.55 7.97 -2.90
N LEU A 47 -10.78 7.46 -2.92
CA LEU A 47 -11.50 7.12 -4.15
C LEU A 47 -12.21 8.31 -4.80
N GLY A 48 -12.35 9.43 -4.08
CA GLY A 48 -13.22 10.54 -4.47
C GLY A 48 -12.75 11.35 -5.68
N ASP A 49 -11.43 11.54 -5.86
CA ASP A 49 -10.84 12.42 -6.88
C ASP A 49 -9.87 11.72 -7.84
N GLY A 50 -9.70 10.41 -7.72
CA GLY A 50 -8.76 9.65 -8.55
C GLY A 50 -7.27 9.91 -8.27
N SER A 51 -6.93 10.67 -7.23
CA SER A 51 -5.54 10.95 -6.82
C SER A 51 -4.83 9.74 -6.20
N HIS A 52 -5.61 8.73 -5.82
CA HIS A 52 -5.14 7.50 -5.18
C HIS A 52 -5.72 6.29 -5.87
N SER A 53 -5.02 5.17 -5.75
CA SER A 53 -5.57 3.85 -6.05
C SER A 53 -5.27 2.91 -4.89
N LEU A 54 -6.29 2.16 -4.52
CA LEU A 54 -6.21 1.19 -3.44
C LEU A 54 -6.60 -0.19 -3.99
N PHE A 55 -5.67 -1.14 -3.90
CA PHE A 55 -5.85 -2.51 -4.34
C PHE A 55 -5.88 -3.44 -3.15
N VAL A 56 -6.75 -4.43 -3.20
CA VAL A 56 -6.81 -5.52 -2.23
C VAL A 56 -6.52 -6.85 -2.89
N ALA A 57 -5.88 -7.73 -2.13
CA ALA A 57 -5.72 -9.13 -2.47
C ALA A 57 -6.77 -9.94 -1.71
N GLU A 58 -7.65 -10.60 -2.44
CA GLU A 58 -8.72 -11.44 -1.91
C GLU A 58 -8.37 -12.91 -2.12
N SER A 59 -8.46 -13.72 -1.08
CA SER A 59 -8.25 -15.17 -1.15
C SER A 59 -9.36 -15.87 -1.93
N SER A 60 -9.22 -17.17 -2.15
CA SER A 60 -10.29 -18.01 -2.75
C SER A 60 -11.55 -18.08 -1.88
N GLU A 61 -11.42 -17.81 -0.59
CA GLU A 61 -12.51 -17.82 0.39
C GLU A 61 -13.15 -16.45 0.60
N GLY A 62 -12.69 -15.43 -0.14
CA GLY A 62 -13.20 -14.06 -0.06
C GLY A 62 -12.59 -13.21 1.06
N GLU A 63 -11.54 -13.69 1.72
CA GLU A 63 -10.86 -12.92 2.75
C GLU A 63 -9.85 -11.93 2.16
N ILE A 64 -9.76 -10.73 2.72
CA ILE A 64 -8.70 -9.78 2.39
C ILE A 64 -7.42 -10.19 3.11
N ILE A 65 -6.42 -10.57 2.31
CA ILE A 65 -5.12 -11.09 2.79
C ILE A 65 -3.96 -10.10 2.61
N GLY A 66 -4.21 -8.97 1.97
CA GLY A 66 -3.24 -7.91 1.78
C GLY A 66 -3.79 -6.76 0.97
N TYR A 67 -3.06 -5.65 0.95
CA TYR A 67 -3.43 -4.48 0.15
C TYR A 67 -2.22 -3.64 -0.25
N GLY A 68 -2.41 -2.80 -1.26
CA GLY A 68 -1.45 -1.78 -1.67
C GLY A 68 -2.15 -0.47 -1.96
N SER A 69 -1.55 0.63 -1.50
CA SER A 69 -2.04 2.00 -1.72
C SER A 69 -0.99 2.79 -2.49
N VAL A 70 -1.42 3.51 -3.52
CA VAL A 70 -0.57 4.34 -4.38
C VAL A 70 -1.19 5.70 -4.59
N HIS A 71 -0.37 6.75 -4.47
CA HIS A 71 -0.71 8.14 -4.73
C HIS A 71 -0.14 8.57 -6.07
N TRP A 72 -0.93 9.26 -6.87
CA TRP A 72 -0.53 9.74 -8.18
C TRP A 72 -0.17 11.22 -8.08
N LEU A 73 1.14 11.52 -8.07
CA LEU A 73 1.69 12.83 -7.75
C LEU A 73 2.16 13.54 -9.03
N PRO A 74 1.55 14.69 -9.40
CA PRO A 74 1.94 15.45 -10.59
C PRO A 74 3.15 16.35 -10.31
N TYR A 75 4.35 15.78 -10.24
CA TYR A 75 5.57 16.58 -10.11
C TYR A 75 5.86 17.42 -11.34
N LEU A 76 6.15 18.71 -11.15
CA LEU A 76 6.38 19.66 -12.24
C LEU A 76 7.65 19.35 -13.06
N PHE A 77 8.64 18.66 -12.50
CA PHE A 77 9.90 18.33 -13.16
C PHE A 77 9.91 16.97 -13.87
N LEU A 78 8.82 16.22 -13.82
CA LEU A 78 8.68 14.94 -14.51
C LEU A 78 7.77 15.05 -15.72
N LYS A 79 8.00 14.22 -16.74
CA LYS A 79 7.13 14.16 -17.93
C LYS A 79 5.71 13.68 -17.63
N GLY A 80 5.54 12.90 -16.59
CA GLY A 80 4.27 12.36 -16.15
C GLY A 80 4.24 12.23 -14.64
N PRO A 81 3.12 11.80 -14.05
CA PRO A 81 3.02 11.64 -12.59
C PRO A 81 4.07 10.68 -12.04
N GLU A 82 4.39 10.82 -10.77
CA GLU A 82 5.01 9.79 -9.97
C GLU A 82 3.93 9.00 -9.24
N GLY A 83 3.98 7.68 -9.26
CA GLY A 83 3.18 6.87 -8.35
C GLY A 83 3.97 6.61 -7.07
N TYR A 84 3.50 7.13 -5.94
CA TYR A 84 4.10 6.88 -4.63
C TYR A 84 3.32 5.76 -3.92
N VAL A 85 3.97 4.60 -3.76
CA VAL A 85 3.40 3.47 -3.03
C VAL A 85 3.61 3.72 -1.54
N SER A 86 2.56 4.19 -0.87
CA SER A 86 2.62 4.55 0.56
C SER A 86 2.46 3.34 1.47
N GLU A 87 1.75 2.32 1.01
CA GLU A 87 1.43 1.15 1.81
C GLU A 87 1.44 -0.11 0.95
N LEU A 88 2.06 -1.16 1.45
CA LEU A 88 2.02 -2.50 0.88
C LEU A 88 2.13 -3.50 2.02
N PHE A 89 1.01 -4.09 2.38
CA PHE A 89 0.93 -5.00 3.53
C PHE A 89 0.25 -6.31 3.16
N VAL A 90 0.77 -7.40 3.72
CA VAL A 90 0.27 -8.76 3.52
C VAL A 90 0.18 -9.43 4.89
N ARG A 91 -0.95 -10.09 5.17
CA ARG A 91 -1.12 -10.91 6.37
C ARG A 91 0.04 -11.89 6.50
N GLU A 92 0.49 -12.15 7.71
CA GLU A 92 1.59 -13.07 7.96
C GLU A 92 1.32 -14.45 7.37
N SER A 93 0.10 -14.96 7.56
CA SER A 93 -0.34 -16.26 7.04
C SER A 93 -0.32 -16.37 5.50
N ALA A 94 -0.34 -15.24 4.79
CA ALA A 94 -0.34 -15.19 3.33
C ALA A 94 1.02 -14.77 2.72
N ARG A 95 2.03 -14.56 3.56
CA ARG A 95 3.39 -14.21 3.09
C ARG A 95 4.04 -15.40 2.38
N GLY A 96 4.98 -15.09 1.48
CA GLY A 96 5.66 -16.12 0.70
C GLY A 96 4.85 -16.71 -0.46
N GLN A 97 3.59 -16.33 -0.62
CA GLN A 97 2.67 -16.84 -1.65
C GLN A 97 2.53 -15.90 -2.87
N GLY A 98 3.40 -14.91 -2.99
CA GLY A 98 3.41 -13.99 -4.13
C GLY A 98 2.38 -12.84 -4.05
N VAL A 99 1.65 -12.70 -2.94
CA VAL A 99 0.60 -11.67 -2.77
C VAL A 99 1.16 -10.26 -3.01
N GLY A 100 2.27 -9.91 -2.34
CA GLY A 100 2.90 -8.61 -2.50
C GLY A 100 3.36 -8.32 -3.93
N ARG A 101 3.88 -9.33 -4.63
CA ARG A 101 4.27 -9.19 -6.05
C ARG A 101 3.08 -8.91 -6.95
N GLN A 102 1.95 -9.58 -6.72
CA GLN A 102 0.74 -9.38 -7.52
C GLN A 102 0.12 -8.01 -7.25
N LEU A 103 0.13 -7.53 -6.00
CA LEU A 103 -0.27 -6.16 -5.67
C LEU A 103 0.62 -5.12 -6.37
N LEU A 104 1.94 -5.29 -6.34
CA LEU A 104 2.87 -4.41 -7.07
C LEU A 104 2.64 -4.47 -8.58
N ALA A 105 2.37 -5.64 -9.14
CA ALA A 105 2.08 -5.80 -10.57
C ALA A 105 0.83 -5.02 -10.98
N ALA A 106 -0.24 -5.05 -10.17
CA ALA A 106 -1.45 -4.27 -10.40
C ALA A 106 -1.18 -2.77 -10.37
N ILE A 107 -0.40 -2.30 -9.37
CA ILE A 107 0.02 -0.90 -9.28
C ILE A 107 0.87 -0.48 -10.50
N GLN A 108 1.83 -1.32 -10.90
CA GLN A 108 2.67 -1.05 -12.06
C GLN A 108 1.86 -0.98 -13.36
N GLN A 109 0.87 -1.86 -13.51
CA GLN A 109 -0.02 -1.84 -14.68
C GLN A 109 -0.81 -0.55 -14.75
N GLU A 110 -1.38 -0.10 -13.63
CA GLU A 110 -2.10 1.18 -13.58
C GLU A 110 -1.19 2.37 -13.83
N ALA A 111 0.01 2.37 -13.25
CA ALA A 111 1.00 3.42 -13.49
C ALA A 111 1.33 3.60 -14.98
N ARG A 112 1.46 2.47 -15.70
CA ARG A 112 1.64 2.52 -17.17
C ARG A 112 0.42 3.10 -17.87
N GLY A 113 -0.78 2.72 -17.48
CA GLY A 113 -2.03 3.28 -18.03
C GLY A 113 -2.20 4.77 -17.76
N ARG A 114 -1.62 5.28 -16.68
CA ARG A 114 -1.61 6.71 -16.33
C ARG A 114 -0.43 7.48 -16.94
N ASN A 115 0.42 6.84 -17.72
CA ASN A 115 1.65 7.42 -18.26
C ASN A 115 2.57 7.99 -17.17
N CYS A 116 2.68 7.31 -16.04
CA CYS A 116 3.58 7.72 -14.97
C CYS A 116 5.04 7.66 -15.43
N ALA A 117 5.83 8.64 -15.00
CA ALA A 117 7.26 8.69 -15.29
C ALA A 117 8.02 7.64 -14.47
N ARG A 118 7.56 7.36 -13.25
CA ARG A 118 8.16 6.37 -12.33
C ARG A 118 7.22 6.01 -11.20
N LEU A 119 7.59 4.95 -10.48
CA LEU A 119 7.05 4.61 -9.17
C LEU A 119 8.14 4.79 -8.12
N SER A 120 7.76 5.17 -6.91
CA SER A 120 8.66 5.24 -5.76
C SER A 120 7.97 4.72 -4.50
N LEU A 121 8.78 4.35 -3.52
CA LEU A 121 8.32 3.96 -2.18
C LEU A 121 9.45 4.13 -1.16
N ILE A 122 9.08 4.13 0.11
CA ILE A 122 10.03 4.06 1.22
C ILE A 122 9.90 2.69 1.86
N ASN A 123 11.02 1.98 1.97
CA ASN A 123 11.11 0.72 2.71
C ASN A 123 12.07 0.90 3.88
N LEU A 124 11.58 0.77 5.09
CA LEU A 124 12.42 0.88 6.28
C LEU A 124 13.43 -0.27 6.31
N ARG A 125 14.72 0.05 6.47
CA ARG A 125 15.81 -0.93 6.46
C ARG A 125 15.69 -1.99 7.56
N SER A 126 15.01 -1.68 8.66
CA SER A 126 14.72 -2.61 9.74
C SER A 126 13.62 -3.65 9.42
N ARG A 127 12.89 -3.48 8.32
CA ARG A 127 11.82 -4.40 7.95
C ARG A 127 12.35 -5.66 7.28
N GLU A 128 11.66 -6.78 7.51
CA GLU A 128 11.96 -8.06 6.86
C GLU A 128 11.96 -7.95 5.33
N SER A 129 11.04 -7.17 4.75
CA SER A 129 10.98 -6.92 3.31
C SER A 129 12.26 -6.33 2.76
N TYR A 130 12.92 -5.43 3.52
CA TYR A 130 14.21 -4.89 3.14
C TYR A 130 15.32 -5.94 3.31
N GLN A 131 15.37 -6.63 4.43
CA GLN A 131 16.39 -7.63 4.74
C GLN A 131 16.45 -8.74 3.68
N ARG A 132 15.30 -9.21 3.22
CA ARG A 132 15.19 -10.22 2.15
C ARG A 132 15.23 -9.64 0.73
N GLN A 133 15.49 -8.33 0.59
CA GLN A 133 15.61 -7.64 -0.69
C GLN A 133 14.37 -7.78 -1.59
N PHE A 134 13.17 -7.69 -1.00
CA PHE A 134 11.90 -7.91 -1.70
C PHE A 134 11.75 -7.02 -2.94
N TYR A 135 12.00 -5.72 -2.81
CA TYR A 135 11.85 -4.76 -3.91
C TYR A 135 12.95 -4.89 -4.95
N ILE A 136 14.20 -5.13 -4.53
CA ILE A 136 15.32 -5.39 -5.46
C ILE A 136 15.00 -6.61 -6.34
N LYS A 137 14.52 -7.71 -5.74
CA LYS A 137 14.10 -8.92 -6.47
C LYS A 137 12.87 -8.70 -7.35
N ALA A 138 12.10 -7.65 -7.10
CA ALA A 138 10.97 -7.23 -7.92
C ALA A 138 11.36 -6.22 -9.01
N GLY A 139 12.66 -5.93 -9.18
CA GLY A 139 13.17 -5.05 -10.23
C GLY A 139 13.24 -3.56 -9.86
N TRP A 140 13.12 -3.23 -8.57
CA TRP A 140 13.26 -1.87 -8.08
C TRP A 140 14.71 -1.57 -7.73
N GLU A 141 15.09 -0.31 -7.78
CA GLU A 141 16.44 0.17 -7.43
C GLU A 141 16.37 1.03 -6.17
N GLU A 142 17.30 0.80 -5.23
CA GLU A 142 17.45 1.65 -4.06
C GLU A 142 18.21 2.93 -4.42
N ARG A 143 17.68 4.10 -4.04
CA ARG A 143 18.42 5.36 -4.11
C ARG A 143 19.36 5.49 -2.94
N GLN A 144 20.67 5.48 -3.22
CA GLN A 144 21.69 5.59 -2.19
C GLN A 144 21.87 7.03 -1.68
N ASP A 145 21.54 8.02 -2.49
CA ASP A 145 21.73 9.46 -2.24
C ASP A 145 20.49 10.14 -1.65
N ALA A 146 19.37 9.41 -1.46
CA ALA A 146 18.15 9.96 -0.90
C ALA A 146 18.07 9.72 0.60
N ALA A 147 17.61 10.74 1.33
CA ALA A 147 17.26 10.63 2.75
C ALA A 147 15.78 10.91 2.97
N ASN A 148 15.18 10.24 3.95
CA ASN A 148 13.80 10.46 4.35
C ASN A 148 13.75 11.32 5.61
N PHE A 149 13.02 12.44 5.55
CA PHE A 149 12.85 13.36 6.66
C PHE A 149 11.38 13.37 7.09
N ILE A 150 11.13 13.31 8.40
CA ILE A 150 9.80 13.40 8.99
C ILE A 150 9.77 14.57 9.96
N TYR A 151 8.81 15.45 9.78
CA TYR A 151 8.46 16.48 10.76
C TYR A 151 7.13 16.11 11.40
N LYS A 152 7.13 15.83 12.69
CA LYS A 152 5.91 15.46 13.42
C LYS A 152 5.12 16.71 13.78
N LEU A 153 3.87 16.74 13.37
CA LEU A 153 2.90 17.73 13.82
C LEU A 153 2.28 17.24 15.14
N ALA A 154 2.22 18.11 16.11
CA ALA A 154 1.71 17.80 17.44
C ALA A 154 0.21 17.48 17.42
#